data_61ee4baac3fc068a3bfbd22fa99a41cf
#
_entry.id   61ee4baac3fc068a3bfbd22fa99a41cf
#
_cell.length_a   1.000
_cell.length_b   1.000
_cell.length_c   1.000
_cell.angle_alpha   90.00
_cell.angle_beta   90.00
_cell.angle_gamma   90.00
#
_symmetry.space_group_name_H-M   'P 1'
#
loop_
_entity.id
_entity.type
_entity.pdbx_description
1 polymer ?
#
loop_
_entity_poly.entity_id
_entity_poly.type
_entity_poly.pdbx_seq_one_letter_code
_entity_poly.pdbx_strand_id
1 'polypeptide(L)'
;MVSPRLLLSFFLMFLPILCLGQERLKTSAVPETCPVTKPAMQPFVPPPPYPAKPSRGQFWFGTDRLWTALPETGAWIGLGHYSPSDPTFRQKLFFWRQGFDAHAATAGKLTVTGRRTDSLAPPLQTDGPGTPSWTRDDQFFMTGINFPTIGCWEITGRYEDVELTFVVWVGQP
;
A
#
# COMPACT_ATOMS: atom_id res chain seq x y z
N MET A 1 -77.42 -23.96 37.13
CA MET A 1 -76.49 -24.40 36.06
C MET A 1 -75.78 -23.16 35.60
N VAL A 2 -74.54 -23.00 36.09
CA VAL A 2 -73.65 -21.84 35.84
C VAL A 2 -72.47 -22.32 35.06
N SER A 3 -72.28 -21.79 33.85
CA SER A 3 -71.14 -22.13 32.94
C SER A 3 -69.97 -21.23 33.23
N PRO A 4 -68.73 -21.75 33.41
CA PRO A 4 -67.57 -20.89 33.55
C PRO A 4 -66.99 -20.54 32.19
N ARG A 5 -66.80 -19.24 31.96
CA ARG A 5 -66.09 -18.67 30.81
C ARG A 5 -64.58 -18.77 31.05
N LEU A 6 -63.89 -19.51 30.17
CA LEU A 6 -62.45 -19.57 30.09
C LEU A 6 -61.90 -18.31 29.44
N LEU A 7 -61.15 -17.52 30.19
CA LEU A 7 -60.36 -16.39 29.68
C LEU A 7 -58.99 -16.89 29.22
N LEU A 8 -58.80 -16.93 27.91
CA LEU A 8 -57.53 -17.24 27.28
C LEU A 8 -56.69 -15.97 27.21
N SER A 9 -55.70 -15.83 28.14
CA SER A 9 -54.69 -14.75 28.08
C SER A 9 -53.64 -15.05 27.02
N PHE A 10 -53.66 -14.29 25.93
CA PHE A 10 -52.60 -14.28 24.95
C PHE A 10 -51.41 -13.46 25.49
N PHE A 11 -50.34 -14.13 25.90
CA PHE A 11 -49.08 -13.51 26.26
C PHE A 11 -48.27 -13.30 24.96
N LEU A 12 -48.30 -12.06 24.42
CA LEU A 12 -47.45 -11.65 23.30
C LEU A 12 -45.99 -11.51 23.82
N MET A 13 -45.15 -12.51 23.55
CA MET A 13 -43.71 -12.41 23.74
C MET A 13 -43.15 -11.47 22.70
N PHE A 14 -42.85 -10.24 23.09
CA PHE A 14 -41.98 -9.35 22.33
C PHE A 14 -40.54 -9.87 22.41
N LEU A 15 -40.06 -10.52 21.33
CA LEU A 15 -38.62 -10.76 21.14
C LEU A 15 -37.96 -9.45 20.66
N PRO A 16 -36.94 -8.94 21.36
CA PRO A 16 -36.16 -7.83 20.83
C PRO A 16 -35.32 -8.39 19.67
N ILE A 17 -35.57 -7.90 18.47
CA ILE A 17 -34.70 -8.08 17.30
C ILE A 17 -33.42 -7.30 17.60
N LEU A 18 -32.38 -8.00 18.05
CA LEU A 18 -31.02 -7.47 18.03
C LEU A 18 -30.63 -7.25 16.57
N CYS A 19 -30.79 -6.01 16.08
CA CYS A 19 -30.09 -5.54 14.89
C CYS A 19 -28.59 -5.57 15.16
N LEU A 20 -27.92 -6.70 14.88
CA LEU A 20 -26.49 -6.75 14.69
C LEU A 20 -26.18 -5.93 13.44
N GLY A 21 -25.90 -4.65 13.64
CA GLY A 21 -25.32 -3.79 12.63
C GLY A 21 -24.03 -4.43 12.18
N GLN A 22 -24.03 -5.07 11.00
CA GLN A 22 -22.81 -5.41 10.30
C GLN A 22 -22.14 -4.09 9.92
N GLU A 23 -21.23 -3.62 10.76
CA GLU A 23 -20.24 -2.66 10.33
C GLU A 23 -19.43 -3.34 9.22
N ARG A 24 -19.84 -3.10 7.98
CA ARG A 24 -18.96 -3.31 6.83
C ARG A 24 -17.76 -2.41 7.07
N LEU A 25 -16.67 -3.01 7.51
CA LEU A 25 -15.34 -2.40 7.48
C LEU A 25 -15.13 -1.90 6.05
N LYS A 26 -15.31 -0.60 5.83
CA LYS A 26 -14.88 0.08 4.60
C LYS A 26 -13.36 0.17 4.64
N THR A 27 -12.68 -0.91 4.31
CA THR A 27 -11.22 -1.05 4.37
C THR A 27 -10.51 -0.35 3.20
N SER A 28 -11.24 0.30 2.30
CA SER A 28 -10.67 0.97 1.11
C SER A 28 -10.20 2.40 1.36
N ALA A 29 -10.62 3.04 2.44
CA ALA A 29 -10.18 4.39 2.78
C ALA A 29 -8.90 4.34 3.63
N VAL A 30 -7.96 5.26 3.37
CA VAL A 30 -6.78 5.44 4.22
C VAL A 30 -7.25 5.92 5.60
N PRO A 31 -6.93 5.20 6.70
CA PRO A 31 -7.25 5.67 8.05
C PRO A 31 -6.53 6.99 8.36
N GLU A 32 -7.18 7.88 9.10
CA GLU A 32 -6.58 9.17 9.51
C GLU A 32 -5.30 8.99 10.33
N THR A 33 -5.18 7.87 11.03
CA THR A 33 -4.00 7.50 11.82
C THR A 33 -2.80 7.05 10.98
N CYS A 34 -2.97 6.84 9.66
CA CYS A 34 -1.89 6.49 8.75
C CYS A 34 -1.37 7.75 8.03
N PRO A 35 -0.18 8.28 8.38
CA PRO A 35 0.36 9.50 7.80
C PRO A 35 0.96 9.23 6.41
N VAL A 36 0.13 8.79 5.46
CA VAL A 36 0.59 8.46 4.11
C VAL A 36 1.26 9.64 3.43
N THR A 37 2.29 9.36 2.66
CA THR A 37 3.00 10.35 1.85
C THR A 37 2.06 10.90 0.77
N LYS A 38 1.94 12.22 0.71
CA LYS A 38 1.08 12.97 -0.22
C LYS A 38 1.93 13.85 -1.14
N PRO A 39 1.42 14.21 -2.33
CA PRO A 39 2.08 15.22 -3.14
C PRO A 39 2.28 16.52 -2.35
N ALA A 40 3.49 17.07 -2.40
CA ALA A 40 3.78 18.40 -1.87
C ALA A 40 3.08 19.48 -2.71
N MET A 41 2.95 20.71 -2.18
CA MET A 41 2.43 21.85 -2.96
C MET A 41 3.29 22.14 -4.19
N GLN A 42 4.60 21.92 -4.08
CA GLN A 42 5.55 21.92 -5.20
C GLN A 42 6.12 20.50 -5.30
N PRO A 43 5.51 19.63 -6.12
CA PRO A 43 5.98 18.26 -6.25
C PRO A 43 7.34 18.22 -6.95
N PHE A 44 8.13 17.20 -6.60
CA PHE A 44 9.38 16.92 -7.29
C PHE A 44 9.11 16.62 -8.77
N VAL A 45 9.92 17.20 -9.64
CA VAL A 45 9.90 16.97 -11.08
C VAL A 45 11.28 16.39 -11.46
N PRO A 46 11.36 15.17 -11.97
CA PRO A 46 12.63 14.59 -12.40
C PRO A 46 13.26 15.39 -13.52
N PRO A 47 14.60 15.39 -13.63
CA PRO A 47 15.28 16.00 -14.76
C PRO A 47 14.99 15.24 -16.06
N PRO A 48 15.13 15.86 -17.24
CA PRO A 48 15.08 15.14 -18.50
C PRO A 48 16.09 13.98 -18.54
N PRO A 49 15.75 12.85 -19.21
CA PRO A 49 14.64 12.64 -20.13
C PRO A 49 13.32 12.21 -19.49
N TYR A 50 13.24 12.15 -18.17
CA TYR A 50 12.06 11.66 -17.48
C TYR A 50 10.84 12.59 -17.63
N PRO A 51 9.60 12.05 -17.73
CA PRO A 51 8.41 12.87 -17.86
C PRO A 51 8.16 13.66 -16.58
N ALA A 52 7.62 14.88 -16.71
CA ALA A 52 7.30 15.75 -15.58
C ALA A 52 6.25 15.15 -14.62
N LYS A 53 5.45 14.19 -15.10
CA LYS A 53 4.48 13.43 -14.30
C LYS A 53 4.64 11.95 -14.58
N PRO A 54 4.45 11.09 -13.57
CA PRO A 54 4.42 9.65 -13.76
C PRO A 54 3.09 9.21 -14.39
N SER A 55 2.77 7.94 -14.34
CA SER A 55 1.49 7.41 -14.81
C SER A 55 0.30 8.07 -14.08
N ARG A 56 -0.88 8.03 -14.72
CA ARG A 56 -2.10 8.60 -14.16
C ARG A 56 -2.38 8.13 -12.73
N GLY A 57 -2.75 9.06 -11.84
CA GLY A 57 -3.04 8.78 -10.43
C GLY A 57 -1.81 8.59 -9.56
N GLN A 58 -0.63 8.94 -10.08
CA GLN A 58 0.64 8.89 -9.36
C GLN A 58 1.34 10.26 -9.37
N PHE A 59 2.27 10.45 -8.44
CA PHE A 59 3.16 11.59 -8.39
C PHE A 59 4.60 11.15 -8.15
N TRP A 60 5.55 11.96 -8.60
CA TRP A 60 6.96 11.75 -8.30
C TRP A 60 7.29 12.16 -6.87
N PHE A 61 7.98 11.30 -6.15
CA PHE A 61 8.42 11.53 -4.78
C PHE A 61 9.90 11.24 -4.63
N GLY A 62 10.66 12.19 -4.09
CA GLY A 62 12.10 12.06 -3.84
C GLY A 62 12.89 13.28 -4.28
N THR A 63 14.11 13.04 -4.73
CA THR A 63 15.07 14.01 -5.26
C THR A 63 15.73 13.46 -6.52
N ASP A 64 16.53 14.28 -7.22
CA ASP A 64 17.34 13.85 -8.37
C ASP A 64 18.31 12.68 -8.06
N ARG A 65 18.69 12.53 -6.79
CA ARG A 65 19.58 11.44 -6.35
C ARG A 65 18.84 10.09 -6.22
N LEU A 66 17.56 10.10 -5.84
CA LEU A 66 16.71 8.91 -5.75
C LEU A 66 15.24 9.34 -5.69
N TRP A 67 14.39 8.77 -6.55
CA TRP A 67 12.96 9.01 -6.52
C TRP A 67 12.16 7.77 -6.90
N THR A 68 10.87 7.81 -6.62
CA THR A 68 9.89 6.76 -6.93
C THR A 68 8.55 7.40 -7.35
N ALA A 69 7.65 6.61 -7.91
CA ALA A 69 6.28 7.01 -8.19
C ALA A 69 5.34 6.46 -7.10
N LEU A 70 4.57 7.33 -6.49
CA LEU A 70 3.61 6.99 -5.44
C LEU A 70 2.18 7.30 -5.88
N PRO A 71 1.18 6.55 -5.39
CA PRO A 71 -0.23 6.85 -5.66
C PRO A 71 -0.65 8.17 -5.00
N GLU A 72 -1.36 9.03 -5.73
CA GLU A 72 -1.89 10.31 -5.21
C GLU A 72 -2.81 10.12 -4.00
N THR A 73 -3.50 8.98 -3.93
CA THR A 73 -4.32 8.60 -2.77
C THR A 73 -3.50 8.23 -1.53
N GLY A 74 -2.20 7.92 -1.69
CA GLY A 74 -1.35 7.36 -0.65
C GLY A 74 -1.63 5.88 -0.35
N ALA A 75 -2.43 5.21 -1.19
CA ALA A 75 -2.86 3.84 -0.93
C ALA A 75 -2.65 2.90 -2.12
N TRP A 76 -2.26 1.69 -1.83
CA TRP A 76 -2.34 0.55 -2.72
C TRP A 76 -3.49 -0.35 -2.27
N ILE A 77 -4.54 -0.40 -3.07
CA ILE A 77 -5.77 -1.14 -2.77
C ILE A 77 -5.87 -2.35 -3.70
N GLY A 78 -6.23 -3.50 -3.14
CA GLY A 78 -6.48 -4.72 -3.94
C GLY A 78 -5.22 -5.35 -4.52
N LEU A 79 -4.09 -5.25 -3.82
CA LEU A 79 -2.88 -5.94 -4.23
C LEU A 79 -3.12 -7.46 -4.28
N GLY A 80 -2.64 -8.09 -5.34
CA GLY A 80 -2.69 -9.53 -5.51
C GLY A 80 -1.63 -10.27 -4.71
N HIS A 81 -1.75 -11.59 -4.68
CA HIS A 81 -0.74 -12.51 -4.15
C HIS A 81 0.17 -13.01 -5.28
N TYR A 82 1.39 -13.44 -4.94
CA TYR A 82 2.29 -14.07 -5.92
C TYR A 82 1.73 -15.40 -6.44
N SER A 83 1.14 -16.18 -5.54
CA SER A 83 0.45 -17.42 -5.85
C SER A 83 -0.73 -17.60 -4.89
N PRO A 84 -1.69 -18.50 -5.17
CA PRO A 84 -2.81 -18.77 -4.29
C PRO A 84 -2.43 -19.25 -2.87
N SER A 85 -1.23 -19.82 -2.72
CA SER A 85 -0.70 -20.29 -1.42
C SER A 85 0.13 -19.25 -0.68
N ASP A 86 0.45 -18.12 -1.32
CA ASP A 86 1.21 -17.03 -0.71
C ASP A 86 0.25 -16.07 0.00
N PRO A 87 0.32 -15.92 1.34
CA PRO A 87 -0.57 -15.04 2.07
C PRO A 87 -0.17 -13.55 1.96
N THR A 88 0.97 -13.22 1.33
CA THR A 88 1.49 -11.86 1.26
C THR A 88 0.86 -11.07 0.10
N PHE A 89 0.77 -9.76 0.27
CA PHE A 89 0.28 -8.83 -0.75
C PHE A 89 1.46 -8.25 -1.53
N ARG A 90 1.46 -8.43 -2.85
CA ARG A 90 2.62 -8.12 -3.68
C ARG A 90 2.50 -6.79 -4.41
N GLN A 91 3.58 -6.01 -4.40
CA GLN A 91 3.75 -4.81 -5.21
C GLN A 91 5.14 -4.82 -5.88
N LYS A 92 5.23 -4.22 -7.06
CA LYS A 92 6.52 -3.88 -7.68
C LYS A 92 6.84 -2.43 -7.39
N LEU A 93 8.04 -2.18 -6.87
CA LEU A 93 8.58 -0.85 -6.70
C LEU A 93 9.62 -0.55 -7.78
N PHE A 94 9.55 0.69 -8.24
CA PHE A 94 10.49 1.24 -9.20
C PHE A 94 11.16 2.45 -8.58
N PHE A 95 12.49 2.52 -8.75
CA PHE A 95 13.28 3.65 -8.30
C PHE A 95 14.13 4.17 -9.43
N TRP A 96 14.25 5.46 -9.50
CA TRP A 96 15.04 6.19 -10.48
C TRP A 96 16.08 7.06 -9.81
N ARG A 97 17.10 7.40 -10.54
CA ARG A 97 18.11 8.42 -10.17
C ARG A 97 18.66 9.10 -11.41
N GLN A 98 19.09 10.34 -11.26
CA GLN A 98 19.74 11.07 -12.35
C GLN A 98 21.03 10.36 -12.77
N GLY A 99 21.27 10.27 -14.08
CA GLY A 99 22.48 9.66 -14.65
C GLY A 99 22.59 8.15 -14.44
N PHE A 100 21.48 7.47 -14.14
CA PHE A 100 21.49 6.02 -14.04
C PHE A 100 21.61 5.37 -15.42
N ASP A 101 22.57 4.45 -15.54
CA ASP A 101 22.73 3.58 -16.71
C ASP A 101 22.51 2.13 -16.30
N ALA A 102 21.38 1.59 -16.69
CA ALA A 102 20.98 0.21 -16.34
C ALA A 102 21.89 -0.85 -16.98
N HIS A 103 22.52 -0.54 -18.10
CA HIS A 103 23.42 -1.47 -18.80
C HIS A 103 24.80 -1.55 -18.14
N ALA A 104 25.24 -0.47 -17.52
CA ALA A 104 26.50 -0.41 -16.78
C ALA A 104 26.33 -0.74 -15.28
N ALA A 105 25.10 -0.70 -14.77
CA ALA A 105 24.82 -0.84 -13.35
C ALA A 105 25.00 -2.30 -12.88
N THR A 106 25.61 -2.45 -11.70
CA THR A 106 25.69 -3.73 -11.01
C THR A 106 24.43 -3.93 -10.16
N ALA A 107 23.83 -5.11 -10.21
CA ALA A 107 22.76 -5.48 -9.31
C ALA A 107 23.22 -5.41 -7.85
N GLY A 108 22.30 -5.13 -6.93
CA GLY A 108 22.56 -5.21 -5.49
C GLY A 108 22.82 -3.89 -4.78
N LYS A 109 22.89 -2.77 -5.49
CA LYS A 109 23.12 -1.45 -4.86
C LYS A 109 21.84 -0.84 -4.25
N LEU A 110 20.67 -1.15 -4.80
CA LEU A 110 19.40 -0.71 -4.22
C LEU A 110 18.88 -1.77 -3.26
N THR A 111 18.64 -1.39 -2.03
CA THR A 111 17.94 -2.22 -1.03
C THR A 111 16.63 -1.55 -0.63
N VAL A 112 15.62 -2.36 -0.31
CA VAL A 112 14.35 -1.88 0.19
C VAL A 112 14.02 -2.58 1.49
N THR A 113 13.64 -1.82 2.49
CA THR A 113 13.16 -2.32 3.77
C THR A 113 11.81 -1.67 4.09
N GLY A 114 11.06 -2.24 5.02
CA GLY A 114 9.82 -1.63 5.46
C GLY A 114 9.31 -2.25 6.75
N ARG A 115 8.54 -1.44 7.48
CA ARG A 115 7.89 -1.83 8.72
C ARG A 115 6.46 -1.33 8.76
N ARG A 116 5.60 -2.08 9.38
CA ARG A 116 4.25 -1.64 9.68
C ARG A 116 4.26 -0.67 10.86
N THR A 117 3.51 0.43 10.77
CA THR A 117 3.53 1.51 11.77
C THR A 117 2.29 1.57 12.65
N ASP A 118 1.19 0.96 12.23
CA ASP A 118 -0.11 0.98 12.93
C ASP A 118 -0.35 -0.26 13.81
N SER A 119 0.45 -1.31 13.65
CA SER A 119 0.42 -2.49 14.52
C SER A 119 1.70 -3.33 14.39
N LEU A 120 1.87 -4.31 15.27
CA LEU A 120 2.95 -5.28 15.15
C LEU A 120 2.71 -6.20 13.94
N ALA A 121 3.73 -6.36 13.13
CA ALA A 121 3.76 -7.29 11.99
C ALA A 121 5.21 -7.73 11.70
N PRO A 122 5.40 -8.86 11.02
CA PRO A 122 6.70 -9.17 10.43
C PRO A 122 7.16 -8.04 9.49
N PRO A 123 8.47 -7.84 9.32
CA PRO A 123 8.98 -6.84 8.40
C PRO A 123 8.56 -7.13 6.96
N LEU A 124 8.61 -6.09 6.12
CA LEU A 124 8.45 -6.21 4.67
C LEU A 124 9.44 -7.25 4.13
N GLN A 125 8.95 -8.11 3.26
CA GLN A 125 9.79 -9.05 2.51
C GLN A 125 10.08 -8.49 1.11
N THR A 126 11.26 -8.75 0.59
CA THR A 126 11.65 -8.33 -0.77
C THR A 126 12.13 -9.54 -1.58
N ASP A 127 11.99 -9.48 -2.88
CA ASP A 127 12.51 -10.51 -3.81
C ASP A 127 14.05 -10.45 -3.96
N GLY A 128 14.71 -9.68 -3.13
CA GLY A 128 16.13 -9.39 -3.16
C GLY A 128 16.42 -7.91 -3.44
N PRO A 129 17.70 -7.56 -3.63
CA PRO A 129 18.08 -6.20 -3.96
C PRO A 129 17.51 -5.77 -5.31
N GLY A 130 17.34 -4.46 -5.49
CA GLY A 130 16.84 -3.90 -6.72
C GLY A 130 17.67 -4.28 -7.93
N THR A 131 16.98 -4.75 -8.98
CA THR A 131 17.62 -5.16 -10.24
C THR A 131 17.59 -3.99 -11.21
N PRO A 132 18.73 -3.62 -11.85
CA PRO A 132 18.73 -2.70 -12.97
C PRO A 132 17.82 -3.21 -14.09
N SER A 133 16.97 -2.34 -14.59
CA SER A 133 15.96 -2.67 -15.59
C SER A 133 15.76 -1.49 -16.54
N TRP A 134 15.29 -1.75 -17.74
CA TRP A 134 15.06 -0.72 -18.73
C TRP A 134 13.90 -1.09 -19.67
N THR A 135 13.31 -0.05 -20.23
CA THR A 135 12.45 -0.10 -21.40
C THR A 135 13.14 0.64 -22.56
N ARG A 136 12.45 0.84 -23.69
CA ARG A 136 12.98 1.65 -24.78
C ARG A 136 13.35 3.08 -24.31
N ASP A 137 12.53 3.66 -23.43
CA ASP A 137 12.54 5.09 -23.14
C ASP A 137 12.82 5.39 -21.65
N ASP A 138 13.10 4.35 -20.84
CA ASP A 138 13.25 4.53 -19.39
C ASP A 138 14.23 3.53 -18.79
N GLN A 139 14.95 3.95 -17.76
CA GLN A 139 15.92 3.14 -17.01
C GLN A 139 15.69 3.32 -15.51
N PHE A 140 15.59 2.21 -14.78
CA PHE A 140 15.21 2.21 -13.38
C PHE A 140 15.75 0.98 -12.63
N PHE A 141 15.68 1.01 -11.31
CA PHE A 141 15.75 -0.21 -10.49
C PHE A 141 14.35 -0.73 -10.21
N MET A 142 14.18 -2.04 -10.27
CA MET A 142 12.94 -2.70 -9.92
C MET A 142 13.17 -3.74 -8.83
N THR A 143 12.29 -3.80 -7.83
CA THR A 143 12.22 -4.90 -6.86
C THR A 143 10.77 -5.26 -6.56
N GLY A 144 10.50 -6.54 -6.31
CA GLY A 144 9.23 -6.97 -5.73
C GLY A 144 9.27 -6.80 -4.22
N ILE A 145 8.18 -6.31 -3.66
CA ILE A 145 7.95 -6.24 -2.22
C ILE A 145 6.68 -6.99 -1.86
N ASN A 146 6.72 -7.68 -0.71
CA ASN A 146 5.64 -8.51 -0.24
C ASN A 146 5.27 -8.06 1.18
N PHE A 147 4.05 -7.57 1.33
CA PHE A 147 3.49 -7.12 2.60
C PHE A 147 2.88 -8.33 3.33
N PRO A 148 3.38 -8.69 4.52
CA PRO A 148 2.79 -9.78 5.31
C PRO A 148 1.33 -9.53 5.70
N THR A 149 0.93 -8.27 5.82
CA THR A 149 -0.41 -7.85 6.24
C THR A 149 -0.82 -6.55 5.55
N ILE A 150 -2.11 -6.30 5.43
CA ILE A 150 -2.65 -4.96 5.15
C ILE A 150 -2.34 -4.02 6.32
N GLY A 151 -2.26 -2.71 6.08
CA GLY A 151 -2.00 -1.71 7.12
C GLY A 151 -1.17 -0.53 6.64
N CYS A 152 -0.69 0.27 7.59
CA CYS A 152 0.14 1.45 7.36
C CYS A 152 1.62 1.05 7.32
N TRP A 153 2.27 1.23 6.19
CA TRP A 153 3.63 0.77 5.96
C TRP A 153 4.58 1.93 5.67
N GLU A 154 5.64 2.04 6.46
CA GLU A 154 6.79 2.88 6.19
C GLU A 154 7.80 2.06 5.41
N ILE A 155 8.23 2.57 4.25
CA ILE A 155 9.12 1.89 3.32
C ILE A 155 10.32 2.79 3.07
N THR A 156 11.52 2.22 3.12
CA THR A 156 12.77 2.91 2.83
C THR A 156 13.50 2.21 1.70
N GLY A 157 13.70 2.92 0.60
CA GLY A 157 14.64 2.57 -0.45
C GLY A 157 15.99 3.21 -0.16
N ARG A 158 17.08 2.42 -0.23
CA ARG A 158 18.44 2.90 -0.05
C ARG A 158 19.30 2.54 -1.25
N TYR A 159 19.94 3.54 -1.81
CA TYR A 159 20.92 3.39 -2.87
C TYR A 159 22.22 4.08 -2.45
N GLU A 160 23.26 3.29 -2.19
CA GLU A 160 24.55 3.79 -1.65
C GLU A 160 24.35 4.61 -0.36
N ASP A 161 24.63 5.91 -0.40
CA ASP A 161 24.49 6.87 0.70
C ASP A 161 23.16 7.63 0.71
N VAL A 162 22.26 7.32 -0.23
CA VAL A 162 20.97 8.00 -0.37
C VAL A 162 19.84 7.12 0.13
N GLU A 163 18.99 7.67 0.98
CA GLU A 163 17.77 7.04 1.45
C GLU A 163 16.54 7.84 1.02
N LEU A 164 15.49 7.11 0.69
CA LEU A 164 14.17 7.65 0.39
C LEU A 164 13.12 6.89 1.20
N THR A 165 12.49 7.57 2.15
CA THR A 165 11.46 6.98 3.01
C THR A 165 10.11 7.57 2.70
N PHE A 166 9.09 6.71 2.61
CA PHE A 166 7.70 7.11 2.38
C PHE A 166 6.73 6.18 3.11
N VAL A 167 5.50 6.63 3.29
CA VAL A 167 4.44 5.88 3.96
C VAL A 167 3.30 5.65 3.00
N VAL A 168 2.77 4.43 2.98
CA VAL A 168 1.60 4.04 2.18
C VAL A 168 0.63 3.22 3.01
N TRP A 169 -0.64 3.30 2.66
CA TRP A 169 -1.67 2.39 3.15
C TRP A 169 -1.80 1.21 2.20
N VAL A 170 -1.72 -0.01 2.71
CA VAL A 170 -2.04 -1.24 1.97
C VAL A 170 -3.40 -1.73 2.43
N GLY A 171 -4.38 -1.78 1.53
CA GLY A 171 -5.76 -2.12 1.85
C GLY A 171 -6.38 -3.13 0.89
N GLN A 172 -7.53 -3.65 1.30
CA GLN A 172 -8.39 -4.49 0.46
C GLN A 172 -9.47 -3.62 -0.23
N PRO A 173 -10.05 -4.11 -1.35
CA PRO A 173 -11.16 -3.44 -2.03
C PRO A 173 -12.40 -3.24 -1.16
#